data_0bbd975723f58fe8a94203eaa021e342
#
_entry.id   0bbd975723f58fe8a94203eaa021e342
#
_cell.length_a   1.000
_cell.length_b   1.000
_cell.length_c   1.000
_cell.angle_alpha   90.00
_cell.angle_beta   90.00
_cell.angle_gamma   90.00
#
_symmetry.space_group_name_H-M   'P 1'
#
loop_
_entity.id
_entity.type
_entity.pdbx_description
1 polymer ?
#
loop_
_entity_poly.entity_id
_entity_poly.type
_entity_poly.pdbx_seq_one_letter_code
_entity_poly.pdbx_strand_id
1 'polypeptide(L)'
;MAVLTNPTAGRGRYRALLPGLLDGLAVAGRPIRLLPASSPAEAEAACRAAVADGAGALVAVGGDGTVHRALQAVAGTDVPFGPIPAGTGNDFALDTGFPADPLAAAVMIGEALRDGRSRPVDLARMVGVDGAERWYGAVLAAGFDAIVNERANRMRWPRGPRRYDLAILVELARLRPRRYTLRLDGVPHDLDAVLVAVGNCPTYGGGMRICPDADPTDGLLDVVVAGRVNRRTLVRVKPRIYQGTHVSHPLVRSFRARTVEVAAEGITSYADGERSLALPVTISAVPAALRLLR
;
A
#
# COMPACT_ATOMS: atom_id res chain seq x y z
N MET A 1 11.80 13.46 16.62
CA MET A 1 11.05 12.68 15.60
C MET A 1 9.70 12.26 16.18
N ALA A 2 8.69 12.14 15.32
CA ALA A 2 7.37 11.62 15.69
C ALA A 2 7.26 10.14 15.32
N VAL A 3 6.68 9.31 16.21
CA VAL A 3 6.57 7.85 16.01
C VAL A 3 5.11 7.45 16.16
N LEU A 4 4.47 7.12 15.03
CA LEU A 4 3.14 6.53 15.01
C LEU A 4 3.23 5.07 15.42
N THR A 5 2.45 4.68 16.41
CA THR A 5 2.40 3.30 16.87
C THR A 5 0.98 2.77 16.81
N ASN A 6 0.84 1.54 16.31
CA ASN A 6 -0.44 0.84 16.37
C ASN A 6 -0.39 -0.20 17.50
N PRO A 7 -1.01 0.04 18.66
CA PRO A 7 -0.93 -0.86 19.82
C PRO A 7 -1.57 -2.24 19.56
N THR A 8 -2.36 -2.39 18.50
CA THR A 8 -2.96 -3.67 18.09
C THR A 8 -2.17 -4.41 17.02
N ALA A 9 -1.09 -3.80 16.49
CA ALA A 9 -0.25 -4.42 15.48
C ALA A 9 0.36 -5.75 15.97
N GLY A 10 0.48 -6.71 15.07
CA GLY A 10 1.12 -8.00 15.35
C GLY A 10 0.45 -8.81 16.47
N ARG A 11 -0.86 -8.64 16.74
CA ARG A 11 -1.60 -9.32 17.81
C ARG A 11 -1.02 -9.07 19.22
N GLY A 12 -0.54 -7.86 19.48
CA GLY A 12 0.01 -7.45 20.77
C GLY A 12 1.51 -7.73 20.95
N ARG A 13 2.17 -8.40 20.04
CA ARG A 13 3.65 -8.58 20.05
C ARG A 13 4.40 -7.24 20.05
N TYR A 14 3.79 -6.21 19.47
CA TYR A 14 4.31 -4.86 19.44
C TYR A 14 4.71 -4.32 20.83
N ARG A 15 3.89 -4.56 21.89
CA ARG A 15 4.20 -4.03 23.24
C ARG A 15 5.51 -4.55 23.80
N ALA A 16 5.85 -5.82 23.52
CA ALA A 16 7.09 -6.41 23.95
C ALA A 16 8.31 -5.87 23.18
N LEU A 17 8.12 -5.48 21.92
CA LEU A 17 9.18 -4.95 21.05
C LEU A 17 9.42 -3.45 21.26
N LEU A 18 8.45 -2.71 21.80
CA LEU A 18 8.50 -1.24 21.87
C LEU A 18 9.77 -0.70 22.52
N PRO A 19 10.26 -1.21 23.67
CA PRO A 19 11.50 -0.70 24.25
C PRO A 19 12.69 -0.80 23.28
N GLY A 20 12.93 -1.97 22.70
CA GLY A 20 14.03 -2.16 21.77
C GLY A 20 13.90 -1.34 20.47
N LEU A 21 12.66 -1.07 20.01
CA LEU A 21 12.42 -0.18 18.88
C LEU A 21 12.80 1.27 19.23
N LEU A 22 12.45 1.72 20.42
CA LEU A 22 12.81 3.06 20.89
C LEU A 22 14.31 3.20 21.10
N ASP A 23 14.98 2.17 21.61
CA ASP A 23 16.44 2.13 21.73
C ASP A 23 17.13 2.22 20.36
N GLY A 24 16.64 1.47 19.35
CA GLY A 24 17.14 1.56 17.98
C GLY A 24 16.95 2.95 17.38
N LEU A 25 15.80 3.56 17.58
CA LEU A 25 15.52 4.93 17.10
C LEU A 25 16.31 5.99 17.88
N ALA A 26 16.63 5.76 19.15
CA ALA A 26 17.39 6.69 19.99
C ALA A 26 18.83 6.91 19.48
N VAL A 27 19.37 6.00 18.64
CA VAL A 27 20.65 6.16 17.94
C VAL A 27 20.70 7.47 17.13
N ALA A 28 19.52 7.99 16.70
CA ALA A 28 19.41 9.29 16.04
C ALA A 28 19.82 10.48 16.91
N GLY A 29 19.94 10.33 18.23
CA GLY A 29 20.24 11.43 19.15
C GLY A 29 19.17 12.53 19.20
N ARG A 30 17.92 12.22 18.81
CA ARG A 30 16.80 13.18 18.72
C ARG A 30 15.67 12.79 19.64
N PRO A 31 14.95 13.76 20.24
CA PRO A 31 13.77 13.47 21.06
C PRO A 31 12.73 12.66 20.29
N ILE A 32 12.16 11.66 20.94
CA ILE A 32 11.10 10.80 20.40
C ILE A 32 9.75 11.24 20.99
N ARG A 33 8.79 11.57 20.14
CA ARG A 33 7.39 11.83 20.48
C ARG A 33 6.53 10.69 19.97
N LEU A 34 5.94 9.92 20.85
CA LEU A 34 4.97 8.88 20.47
C LEU A 34 3.64 9.55 20.09
N LEU A 35 3.04 9.05 19.01
CA LEU A 35 1.73 9.45 18.53
C LEU A 35 0.74 8.32 18.87
N PRO A 36 -0.01 8.41 19.98
CA PRO A 36 -1.04 7.43 20.28
C PRO A 36 -2.22 7.62 19.31
N ALA A 37 -2.77 6.50 18.82
CA ALA A 37 -3.97 6.52 18.02
C ALA A 37 -4.82 5.28 18.34
N SER A 38 -6.11 5.49 18.55
CA SER A 38 -7.08 4.42 18.83
C SER A 38 -7.89 4.06 17.58
N SER A 39 -7.82 4.90 16.55
CA SER A 39 -8.50 4.71 15.28
C SER A 39 -7.64 5.12 14.08
N PRO A 40 -7.93 4.61 12.87
CA PRO A 40 -7.23 5.03 11.65
C PRO A 40 -7.31 6.54 11.38
N ALA A 41 -8.45 7.17 11.66
CA ALA A 41 -8.63 8.61 11.48
C ALA A 41 -7.77 9.42 12.47
N GLU A 42 -7.71 9.01 13.74
CA GLU A 42 -6.82 9.61 14.73
C GLU A 42 -5.35 9.45 14.37
N ALA A 43 -4.96 8.27 13.83
CA ALA A 43 -3.59 8.03 13.38
C ALA A 43 -3.17 9.02 12.28
N GLU A 44 -4.03 9.20 11.27
CA GLU A 44 -3.79 10.14 10.19
C GLU A 44 -3.73 11.59 10.70
N ALA A 45 -4.67 11.99 11.56
CA ALA A 45 -4.71 13.33 12.15
C ALA A 45 -3.48 13.62 13.01
N ALA A 46 -3.04 12.65 13.84
CA ALA A 46 -1.85 12.79 14.67
C ALA A 46 -0.57 12.93 13.83
N CYS A 47 -0.46 12.19 12.72
CA CYS A 47 0.66 12.33 11.78
C CYS A 47 0.67 13.71 11.12
N ARG A 48 -0.49 14.19 10.62
CA ARG A 48 -0.61 15.53 10.01
C ARG A 48 -0.25 16.64 11.00
N ALA A 49 -0.74 16.53 12.23
CA ALA A 49 -0.40 17.49 13.29
C ALA A 49 1.11 17.47 13.58
N ALA A 50 1.74 16.29 13.70
CA ALA A 50 3.16 16.19 13.95
C ALA A 50 4.00 16.82 12.83
N VAL A 51 3.62 16.60 11.55
CA VAL A 51 4.28 17.21 10.40
C VAL A 51 4.10 18.72 10.40
N ALA A 52 2.89 19.23 10.66
CA ALA A 52 2.60 20.67 10.77
C ALA A 52 3.35 21.34 11.93
N ASP A 53 3.55 20.64 13.05
CA ASP A 53 4.34 21.07 14.20
C ASP A 53 5.87 21.05 13.95
N GLY A 54 6.31 20.71 12.73
CA GLY A 54 7.73 20.69 12.34
C GLY A 54 8.49 19.44 12.80
N ALA A 55 7.85 18.27 12.85
CA ALA A 55 8.56 17.02 13.13
C ALA A 55 9.72 16.83 12.16
N GLY A 56 10.94 16.67 12.68
CA GLY A 56 12.13 16.45 11.87
C GLY A 56 12.21 15.06 11.22
N ALA A 57 11.28 14.15 11.53
CA ALA A 57 11.03 12.86 10.88
C ALA A 57 9.72 12.27 11.37
N LEU A 58 9.07 11.43 10.54
CA LEU A 58 7.93 10.59 10.93
C LEU A 58 8.31 9.11 10.78
N VAL A 59 8.06 8.33 11.81
CA VAL A 59 8.26 6.86 11.79
C VAL A 59 6.92 6.18 12.01
N ALA A 60 6.61 5.17 11.20
CA ALA A 60 5.40 4.36 11.35
C ALA A 60 5.75 2.94 11.77
N VAL A 61 5.31 2.53 12.96
CA VAL A 61 5.51 1.18 13.49
C VAL A 61 4.23 0.38 13.34
N GLY A 62 4.19 -0.52 12.37
CA GLY A 62 2.98 -1.29 12.09
C GLY A 62 3.05 -2.04 10.77
N GLY A 63 1.88 -2.41 10.25
CA GLY A 63 1.71 -3.00 8.92
C GLY A 63 1.36 -1.93 7.88
N ASP A 64 1.00 -2.41 6.68
CA ASP A 64 0.70 -1.57 5.51
C ASP A 64 -0.36 -0.50 5.80
N GLY A 65 -1.41 -0.82 6.56
CA GLY A 65 -2.42 0.18 6.95
C GLY A 65 -1.87 1.29 7.84
N THR A 66 -0.89 1.02 8.72
CA THR A 66 -0.23 2.05 9.55
C THR A 66 0.66 2.93 8.67
N VAL A 67 1.42 2.33 7.76
CA VAL A 67 2.23 3.02 6.76
C VAL A 67 1.34 3.90 5.88
N HIS A 68 0.25 3.35 5.33
CA HIS A 68 -0.71 4.08 4.50
C HIS A 68 -1.24 5.35 5.18
N ARG A 69 -1.57 5.29 6.49
CA ARG A 69 -2.03 6.48 7.24
C ARG A 69 -0.93 7.52 7.41
N ALA A 70 0.30 7.09 7.66
CA ALA A 70 1.44 8.00 7.77
C ALA A 70 1.77 8.67 6.43
N LEU A 71 1.67 7.94 5.31
CA LEU A 71 1.89 8.48 3.96
C LEU A 71 0.95 9.66 3.64
N GLN A 72 -0.30 9.65 4.14
CA GLN A 72 -1.22 10.77 3.94
C GLN A 72 -0.73 12.09 4.57
N ALA A 73 0.24 12.04 5.49
CA ALA A 73 0.79 13.21 6.16
C ALA A 73 2.14 13.65 5.58
N VAL A 74 2.97 12.72 5.11
CA VAL A 74 4.35 13.02 4.69
C VAL A 74 4.52 13.12 3.17
N ALA A 75 3.56 12.60 2.39
CA ALA A 75 3.64 12.64 0.93
C ALA A 75 3.74 14.10 0.43
N GLY A 76 4.70 14.37 -0.45
CA GLY A 76 4.95 15.69 -1.01
C GLY A 76 5.59 16.69 -0.03
N THR A 77 6.07 16.24 1.14
CA THR A 77 6.79 17.08 2.11
C THR A 77 8.27 16.71 2.17
N ASP A 78 9.08 17.58 2.79
CA ASP A 78 10.49 17.29 3.05
C ASP A 78 10.74 16.49 4.33
N VAL A 79 9.68 16.10 5.07
CA VAL A 79 9.80 15.33 6.30
C VAL A 79 10.22 13.90 6.00
N PRO A 80 11.40 13.44 6.45
CA PRO A 80 11.84 12.08 6.23
C PRO A 80 10.94 11.06 6.91
N PHE A 81 10.76 9.90 6.25
CA PHE A 81 9.87 8.85 6.69
C PHE A 81 10.60 7.52 6.90
N GLY A 82 10.24 6.79 7.95
CA GLY A 82 10.77 5.46 8.24
C GLY A 82 9.66 4.46 8.55
N PRO A 83 9.38 3.45 7.71
CA PRO A 83 8.47 2.36 8.02
C PRO A 83 9.19 1.26 8.82
N ILE A 84 8.64 0.89 9.98
CA ILE A 84 9.10 -0.27 10.77
C ILE A 84 8.08 -1.40 10.58
N PRO A 85 8.45 -2.53 9.92
CA PRO A 85 7.54 -3.61 9.59
C PRO A 85 7.16 -4.42 10.84
N ALA A 86 5.96 -4.19 11.37
CA ALA A 86 5.42 -4.89 12.53
C ALA A 86 4.03 -5.50 12.28
N GLY A 87 3.58 -5.54 11.04
CA GLY A 87 2.32 -6.11 10.60
C GLY A 87 2.45 -7.53 10.03
N THR A 88 1.43 -7.96 9.29
CA THR A 88 1.40 -9.28 8.64
C THR A 88 1.93 -9.24 7.20
N GLY A 89 1.67 -8.18 6.45
CA GLY A 89 2.14 -7.98 5.07
C GLY A 89 3.47 -7.24 5.04
N ASN A 90 3.45 -5.94 5.33
CA ASN A 90 4.60 -5.02 5.29
C ASN A 90 5.17 -4.82 3.88
N ASP A 91 4.32 -4.93 2.87
CA ASP A 91 4.72 -4.98 1.46
C ASP A 91 5.54 -3.73 1.07
N PHE A 92 5.06 -2.52 1.38
CA PHE A 92 5.79 -1.29 1.07
C PHE A 92 7.18 -1.22 1.73
N ALA A 93 7.29 -1.58 3.01
CA ALA A 93 8.56 -1.54 3.72
C ALA A 93 9.58 -2.51 3.11
N LEU A 94 9.14 -3.74 2.80
CA LEU A 94 10.00 -4.77 2.22
C LEU A 94 10.41 -4.43 0.78
N ASP A 95 9.49 -3.97 -0.05
CA ASP A 95 9.76 -3.57 -1.44
C ASP A 95 10.71 -2.38 -1.52
N THR A 96 10.64 -1.47 -0.55
CA THR A 96 11.58 -0.35 -0.45
C THR A 96 12.87 -0.69 0.30
N GLY A 97 13.08 -1.97 0.66
CA GLY A 97 14.34 -2.55 1.13
C GLY A 97 14.61 -2.37 2.61
N PHE A 98 13.56 -2.22 3.43
CA PHE A 98 13.71 -2.30 4.89
C PHE A 98 13.84 -3.76 5.35
N PRO A 99 14.62 -4.03 6.41
CA PRO A 99 14.69 -5.35 7.01
C PRO A 99 13.31 -5.83 7.48
N ALA A 100 13.04 -7.13 7.33
CA ALA A 100 11.80 -7.73 7.87
C ALA A 100 11.80 -7.77 9.41
N ASP A 101 12.97 -7.73 10.05
CA ASP A 101 13.10 -7.60 11.49
C ASP A 101 12.84 -6.15 11.93
N PRO A 102 11.82 -5.90 12.76
CA PRO A 102 11.49 -4.55 13.24
C PRO A 102 12.62 -3.85 14.00
N LEU A 103 13.42 -4.60 14.77
CA LEU A 103 14.53 -4.02 15.54
C LEU A 103 15.65 -3.55 14.60
N ALA A 104 16.01 -4.37 13.62
CA ALA A 104 16.97 -3.98 12.60
C ALA A 104 16.50 -2.77 11.78
N ALA A 105 15.21 -2.69 11.45
CA ALA A 105 14.64 -1.54 10.77
C ALA A 105 14.70 -0.27 11.63
N ALA A 106 14.45 -0.37 12.94
CA ALA A 106 14.54 0.76 13.86
C ALA A 106 15.97 1.32 13.94
N VAL A 107 16.98 0.43 14.05
CA VAL A 107 18.38 0.84 14.06
C VAL A 107 18.77 1.52 12.74
N MET A 108 18.41 0.93 11.59
CA MET A 108 18.66 1.52 10.26
C MET A 108 18.07 2.94 10.15
N ILE A 109 16.83 3.14 10.59
CA ILE A 109 16.16 4.45 10.57
C ILE A 109 16.88 5.43 11.50
N GLY A 110 17.24 5.00 12.71
CA GLY A 110 17.97 5.80 13.68
C GLY A 110 19.33 6.29 13.13
N GLU A 111 20.09 5.39 12.53
CA GLU A 111 21.38 5.70 11.89
C GLU A 111 21.21 6.64 10.69
N ALA A 112 20.26 6.35 9.80
CA ALA A 112 19.98 7.19 8.65
C ALA A 112 19.61 8.62 9.07
N LEU A 113 18.80 8.77 10.12
CA LEU A 113 18.40 10.07 10.63
C LEU A 113 19.56 10.81 11.32
N ARG A 114 20.45 10.09 12.06
CA ARG A 114 21.66 10.65 12.65
C ARG A 114 22.59 11.21 11.58
N ASP A 115 22.77 10.44 10.51
CA ASP A 115 23.72 10.73 9.45
C ASP A 115 23.11 11.70 8.38
N GLY A 116 21.86 12.10 8.53
CA GLY A 116 21.14 12.96 7.57
C GLY A 116 20.89 12.27 6.23
N ARG A 117 20.87 10.94 6.19
CA ARG A 117 20.66 10.17 4.97
C ARG A 117 19.17 9.94 4.72
N SER A 118 18.74 10.25 3.51
CA SER A 118 17.41 9.87 3.02
C SER A 118 17.46 9.60 1.52
N ARG A 119 16.61 8.66 1.07
CA ARG A 119 16.49 8.32 -0.34
C ARG A 119 15.13 8.79 -0.86
N PRO A 120 15.08 9.51 -1.99
CA PRO A 120 13.83 9.84 -2.64
C PRO A 120 13.15 8.57 -3.17
N VAL A 121 11.83 8.51 -3.02
CA VAL A 121 10.98 7.43 -3.53
C VAL A 121 9.70 8.05 -4.05
N ASP A 122 9.21 7.51 -5.14
CA ASP A 122 7.96 7.94 -5.76
C ASP A 122 6.77 7.42 -4.96
N LEU A 123 5.68 8.16 -5.02
CA LEU A 123 4.39 7.71 -4.52
C LEU A 123 3.34 7.88 -5.61
N ALA A 124 2.30 7.08 -5.52
CA ALA A 124 1.12 7.27 -6.35
C ALA A 124 0.11 8.20 -5.66
N ARG A 125 -0.29 9.26 -6.37
CA ARG A 125 -1.36 10.17 -5.95
C ARG A 125 -2.63 9.84 -6.71
N MET A 126 -3.70 9.58 -6.00
CA MET A 126 -5.01 9.27 -6.55
C MET A 126 -5.99 10.39 -6.26
N VAL A 127 -6.76 10.78 -7.28
CA VAL A 127 -7.79 11.82 -7.19
C VAL A 127 -9.11 11.27 -7.69
N GLY A 128 -10.16 11.42 -6.89
CA GLY A 128 -11.54 11.07 -7.25
C GLY A 128 -12.23 12.19 -8.01
N VAL A 129 -13.42 11.89 -8.53
CA VAL A 129 -14.27 12.87 -9.27
C VAL A 129 -14.74 14.03 -8.39
N ASP A 130 -14.81 13.83 -7.08
CA ASP A 130 -15.19 14.83 -6.09
C ASP A 130 -14.01 15.70 -5.63
N GLY A 131 -12.81 15.48 -6.21
CA GLY A 131 -11.58 16.14 -5.83
C GLY A 131 -10.92 15.57 -4.57
N ALA A 132 -11.47 14.51 -3.98
CA ALA A 132 -10.83 13.83 -2.86
C ALA A 132 -9.48 13.22 -3.28
N GLU A 133 -8.45 13.45 -2.48
CA GLU A 133 -7.10 12.95 -2.75
C GLU A 133 -6.70 11.88 -1.74
N ARG A 134 -5.94 10.89 -2.24
CA ARG A 134 -5.26 9.87 -1.43
C ARG A 134 -3.91 9.52 -2.02
N TRP A 135 -2.97 9.20 -1.15
CA TRP A 135 -1.65 8.71 -1.51
C TRP A 135 -1.53 7.22 -1.21
N TYR A 136 -0.77 6.50 -2.01
CA TYR A 136 -0.38 5.13 -1.69
C TYR A 136 1.04 4.83 -2.14
N GLY A 137 1.67 3.89 -1.42
CA GLY A 137 3.07 3.53 -1.65
C GLY A 137 3.24 2.27 -2.49
N ALA A 138 2.35 1.29 -2.31
CA ALA A 138 2.51 -0.01 -2.94
C ALA A 138 1.58 -0.20 -4.15
N VAL A 139 0.38 -0.71 -3.96
CA VAL A 139 -0.50 -1.09 -5.08
C VAL A 139 -1.95 -0.67 -4.80
N LEU A 140 -2.58 -0.10 -5.83
CA LEU A 140 -4.03 0.06 -5.88
C LEU A 140 -4.65 -1.16 -6.58
N ALA A 141 -5.68 -1.70 -5.97
CA ALA A 141 -6.50 -2.78 -6.48
C ALA A 141 -7.89 -2.26 -6.90
N ALA A 142 -8.32 -2.60 -8.11
CA ALA A 142 -9.66 -2.33 -8.61
C ALA A 142 -10.18 -3.56 -9.37
N GLY A 143 -11.02 -4.36 -8.74
CA GLY A 143 -11.52 -5.58 -9.34
C GLY A 143 -11.84 -6.66 -8.33
N PHE A 144 -11.54 -7.90 -8.67
CA PHE A 144 -11.87 -9.07 -7.84
C PHE A 144 -11.35 -8.96 -6.40
N ASP A 145 -10.11 -8.56 -6.22
CA ASP A 145 -9.47 -8.37 -4.92
C ASP A 145 -10.09 -7.23 -4.10
N ALA A 146 -10.41 -6.11 -4.73
CA ALA A 146 -11.15 -5.01 -4.09
C ALA A 146 -12.55 -5.45 -3.64
N ILE A 147 -13.25 -6.21 -4.48
CA ILE A 147 -14.58 -6.75 -4.16
C ILE A 147 -14.52 -7.77 -3.02
N VAL A 148 -13.49 -8.62 -3.00
CA VAL A 148 -13.23 -9.56 -1.90
C VAL A 148 -13.00 -8.80 -0.58
N ASN A 149 -12.16 -7.77 -0.59
CA ASN A 149 -11.89 -6.94 0.58
C ASN A 149 -13.16 -6.23 1.08
N GLU A 150 -13.94 -5.63 0.17
CA GLU A 150 -15.19 -4.97 0.50
C GLU A 150 -16.20 -5.95 1.12
N ARG A 151 -16.30 -7.17 0.57
CA ARG A 151 -17.12 -8.22 1.16
C ARG A 151 -16.62 -8.62 2.54
N ALA A 152 -15.34 -8.92 2.67
CA ALA A 152 -14.74 -9.32 3.93
C ALA A 152 -14.97 -8.27 5.03
N ASN A 153 -14.87 -6.99 4.69
CA ASN A 153 -15.08 -5.89 5.63
C ASN A 153 -16.56 -5.74 6.07
N ARG A 154 -17.52 -6.10 5.21
CA ARG A 154 -18.95 -6.10 5.54
C ARG A 154 -19.41 -7.33 6.33
N MET A 155 -18.65 -8.43 6.29
CA MET A 155 -19.02 -9.67 6.97
C MET A 155 -18.81 -9.54 8.48
N ARG A 156 -19.85 -9.90 9.26
CA ARG A 156 -19.77 -9.99 10.71
C ARG A 156 -19.30 -11.35 11.21
N TRP A 157 -19.44 -12.39 10.39
CA TRP A 157 -19.06 -13.78 10.67
C TRP A 157 -18.65 -14.48 9.36
N PRO A 158 -17.63 -15.36 9.38
CA PRO A 158 -16.74 -15.72 10.49
C PRO A 158 -15.78 -14.56 10.86
N ARG A 159 -15.14 -14.65 12.04
CA ARG A 159 -14.13 -13.67 12.48
C ARG A 159 -12.73 -14.10 12.05
N GLY A 160 -11.82 -13.13 11.94
CA GLY A 160 -10.41 -13.36 11.62
C GLY A 160 -10.15 -13.80 10.16
N PRO A 161 -9.05 -14.53 9.89
CA PRO A 161 -8.62 -14.90 8.52
C PRO A 161 -9.70 -15.66 7.73
N ARG A 162 -10.47 -16.53 8.38
CA ARG A 162 -11.56 -17.30 7.74
C ARG A 162 -12.60 -16.44 7.05
N ARG A 163 -12.74 -15.18 7.46
CA ARG A 163 -13.64 -14.21 6.80
C ARG A 163 -13.17 -13.92 5.37
N TYR A 164 -11.87 -13.77 5.17
CA TYR A 164 -11.28 -13.56 3.85
C TYR A 164 -11.39 -14.80 2.97
N ASP A 165 -11.13 -15.97 3.53
CA ASP A 165 -11.26 -17.23 2.77
C ASP A 165 -12.70 -17.41 2.27
N LEU A 166 -13.70 -17.16 3.12
CA LEU A 166 -15.10 -17.23 2.71
C LEU A 166 -15.47 -16.14 1.69
N ALA A 167 -14.96 -14.91 1.86
CA ALA A 167 -15.17 -13.83 0.89
C ALA A 167 -14.59 -14.19 -0.48
N ILE A 168 -13.38 -14.75 -0.53
CA ILE A 168 -12.75 -15.25 -1.76
C ILE A 168 -13.61 -16.31 -2.43
N LEU A 169 -14.08 -17.31 -1.67
CA LEU A 169 -14.92 -18.39 -2.22
C LEU A 169 -16.23 -17.87 -2.81
N VAL A 170 -16.89 -16.95 -2.11
CA VAL A 170 -18.15 -16.36 -2.58
C VAL A 170 -17.93 -15.51 -3.82
N GLU A 171 -16.90 -14.64 -3.84
CA GLU A 171 -16.62 -13.80 -5.00
C GLU A 171 -16.08 -14.62 -6.18
N LEU A 172 -15.31 -15.66 -5.92
CA LEU A 172 -14.88 -16.59 -6.97
C LEU A 172 -16.09 -17.31 -7.59
N ALA A 173 -17.09 -17.68 -6.78
CA ALA A 173 -18.35 -18.23 -7.29
C ALA A 173 -19.15 -17.25 -8.13
N ARG A 174 -18.97 -15.94 -7.93
CA ARG A 174 -19.64 -14.85 -8.64
C ARG A 174 -18.73 -14.15 -9.64
N LEU A 175 -17.54 -14.69 -9.89
CA LEU A 175 -16.55 -14.08 -10.77
C LEU A 175 -17.17 -13.74 -12.13
N ARG A 176 -17.16 -12.44 -12.46
CA ARG A 176 -17.59 -11.91 -13.75
C ARG A 176 -16.62 -10.84 -14.20
N PRO A 177 -16.19 -10.85 -15.45
CA PRO A 177 -15.50 -9.71 -16.04
C PRO A 177 -16.41 -8.47 -15.97
N ARG A 178 -15.82 -7.34 -15.67
CA ARG A 178 -16.47 -6.03 -15.68
C ARG A 178 -15.85 -5.18 -16.77
N ARG A 179 -16.63 -4.25 -17.31
CA ARG A 179 -16.12 -3.30 -18.28
C ARG A 179 -15.34 -2.21 -17.57
N TYR A 180 -14.11 -2.01 -18.03
CA TYR A 180 -13.23 -0.92 -17.60
C TYR A 180 -12.90 -0.04 -18.80
N THR A 181 -12.87 1.27 -18.55
CA THR A 181 -12.18 2.24 -19.39
C THR A 181 -10.90 2.65 -18.64
N LEU A 182 -9.76 2.33 -19.21
CA LEU A 182 -8.46 2.81 -18.76
C LEU A 182 -8.00 3.89 -19.72
N ARG A 183 -7.38 4.94 -19.18
CA ARG A 183 -6.64 5.91 -20.01
C ARG A 183 -5.22 5.97 -19.46
N LEU A 184 -4.25 5.60 -20.29
CA LEU A 184 -2.83 5.52 -19.94
C LEU A 184 -2.10 6.64 -20.68
N ASP A 185 -1.62 7.65 -19.96
CA ASP A 185 -1.03 8.87 -20.52
C ASP A 185 -1.90 9.48 -21.64
N GLY A 186 -3.21 9.50 -21.43
CA GLY A 186 -4.19 10.01 -22.38
C GLY A 186 -4.68 9.00 -23.43
N VAL A 187 -4.03 7.85 -23.60
CA VAL A 187 -4.43 6.81 -24.58
C VAL A 187 -5.52 5.91 -23.99
N PRO A 188 -6.71 5.84 -24.62
CA PRO A 188 -7.82 5.05 -24.09
C PRO A 188 -7.69 3.56 -24.41
N HIS A 189 -8.11 2.72 -23.45
CA HIS A 189 -8.18 1.27 -23.53
C HIS A 189 -9.50 0.79 -22.91
N ASP A 190 -10.46 0.40 -23.74
CA ASP A 190 -11.69 -0.26 -23.28
C ASP A 190 -11.46 -1.77 -23.22
N LEU A 191 -11.77 -2.38 -22.09
CA LEU A 191 -11.52 -3.79 -21.87
C LEU A 191 -12.46 -4.41 -20.84
N ASP A 192 -12.67 -5.71 -20.97
CA ASP A 192 -13.33 -6.48 -19.92
C ASP A 192 -12.25 -7.17 -19.07
N ALA A 193 -12.30 -6.94 -17.79
CA ALA A 193 -11.33 -7.49 -16.84
C ALA A 193 -12.01 -7.99 -15.55
N VAL A 194 -11.37 -8.93 -14.91
CA VAL A 194 -11.73 -9.35 -13.55
C VAL A 194 -10.90 -8.62 -12.50
N LEU A 195 -9.74 -8.11 -12.89
CA LEU A 195 -8.81 -7.42 -12.01
C LEU A 195 -8.05 -6.35 -12.78
N VAL A 196 -7.92 -5.18 -12.15
CA VAL A 196 -6.99 -4.10 -12.54
C VAL A 196 -6.19 -3.76 -11.30
N ALA A 197 -4.87 -3.83 -11.41
CA ALA A 197 -3.93 -3.37 -10.37
C ALA A 197 -3.05 -2.25 -10.93
N VAL A 198 -2.80 -1.23 -10.13
CA VAL A 198 -1.91 -0.11 -10.47
C VAL A 198 -0.84 -0.02 -9.38
N GLY A 199 0.35 -0.47 -9.70
CA GLY A 199 1.48 -0.59 -8.78
C GLY A 199 2.47 0.54 -8.91
N ASN A 200 2.90 1.08 -7.77
CA ASN A 200 4.10 1.87 -7.59
C ASN A 200 5.24 0.98 -7.06
N CYS A 201 4.87 -0.08 -6.31
CA CYS A 201 5.75 -1.16 -5.88
C CYS A 201 5.27 -2.51 -6.42
N PRO A 202 6.13 -3.56 -6.39
CA PRO A 202 5.80 -4.87 -6.93
C PRO A 202 4.69 -5.61 -6.20
N THR A 203 4.62 -5.48 -4.85
CA THR A 203 3.85 -6.40 -4.02
C THR A 203 2.68 -5.76 -3.29
N TYR A 204 1.67 -6.58 -2.99
CA TYR A 204 0.57 -6.25 -2.09
C TYR A 204 0.03 -7.52 -1.41
N GLY A 205 -0.76 -7.34 -0.35
CA GLY A 205 -1.49 -8.43 0.29
C GLY A 205 -0.61 -9.52 0.91
N GLY A 206 0.59 -9.15 1.39
CA GLY A 206 1.52 -10.04 2.06
C GLY A 206 2.39 -10.84 1.10
N GLY A 207 3.02 -10.16 0.14
CA GLY A 207 4.03 -10.72 -0.75
C GLY A 207 3.52 -11.21 -2.10
N MET A 208 2.29 -10.89 -2.50
CA MET A 208 1.81 -11.16 -3.85
C MET A 208 2.40 -10.13 -4.83
N ARG A 209 3.30 -10.55 -5.70
CA ARG A 209 3.96 -9.72 -6.71
C ARG A 209 3.04 -9.45 -7.90
N ILE A 210 2.00 -8.65 -7.70
CA ILE A 210 0.98 -8.38 -8.71
C ILE A 210 1.49 -7.49 -9.86
N CYS A 211 2.39 -6.55 -9.57
CA CYS A 211 3.08 -5.70 -10.53
C CYS A 211 4.60 -5.98 -10.46
N PRO A 212 5.08 -7.15 -10.93
CA PRO A 212 6.43 -7.66 -10.60
C PRO A 212 7.58 -6.76 -11.07
N ASP A 213 7.33 -5.91 -12.05
CA ASP A 213 8.34 -5.03 -12.66
C ASP A 213 8.25 -3.58 -12.16
N ALA A 214 7.33 -3.29 -11.22
CA ALA A 214 7.17 -1.95 -10.67
C ALA A 214 8.40 -1.51 -9.85
N ASP A 215 8.88 -0.29 -10.11
CA ASP A 215 10.01 0.34 -9.44
C ASP A 215 9.61 1.71 -8.89
N PRO A 216 9.58 1.90 -7.56
CA PRO A 216 9.17 3.17 -6.95
C PRO A 216 10.21 4.29 -7.10
N THR A 217 11.07 4.25 -8.11
CA THR A 217 12.10 5.26 -8.38
C THR A 217 12.19 5.70 -9.83
N ASP A 218 11.33 5.17 -10.71
CA ASP A 218 11.41 5.41 -12.16
C ASP A 218 10.36 6.38 -12.72
N GLY A 219 9.51 6.94 -11.85
CA GLY A 219 8.48 7.91 -12.23
C GLY A 219 7.30 7.32 -13.00
N LEU A 220 7.09 5.99 -12.94
CA LEU A 220 6.03 5.29 -13.65
C LEU A 220 5.17 4.45 -12.70
N LEU A 221 3.99 4.11 -13.18
CA LEU A 221 3.09 3.15 -12.56
C LEU A 221 2.97 1.93 -13.45
N ASP A 222 3.05 0.75 -12.88
CA ASP A 222 2.84 -0.52 -13.56
C ASP A 222 1.37 -0.92 -13.46
N VAL A 223 0.72 -1.10 -14.60
CA VAL A 223 -0.70 -1.46 -14.68
C VAL A 223 -0.83 -2.90 -15.13
N VAL A 224 -1.36 -3.76 -14.27
CA VAL A 224 -1.60 -5.17 -14.58
C VAL A 224 -3.10 -5.43 -14.66
N VAL A 225 -3.52 -5.98 -15.79
CA VAL A 225 -4.92 -6.25 -16.10
C VAL A 225 -5.10 -7.74 -16.37
N ALA A 226 -5.89 -8.41 -15.53
CA ALA A 226 -6.37 -9.75 -15.81
C ALA A 226 -7.71 -9.68 -16.56
N GLY A 227 -7.72 -10.04 -17.82
CA GLY A 227 -8.87 -9.99 -18.71
C GLY A 227 -9.97 -10.98 -18.33
N ARG A 228 -10.66 -11.56 -19.32
CA ARG A 228 -11.75 -12.52 -19.10
C ARG A 228 -11.23 -13.89 -18.63
N VAL A 229 -10.59 -13.95 -17.46
CA VAL A 229 -10.17 -15.21 -16.85
C VAL A 229 -11.35 -15.93 -16.20
N ASN A 230 -11.42 -17.24 -16.35
CA ASN A 230 -12.39 -18.04 -15.64
C ASN A 230 -11.87 -18.45 -14.25
N ARG A 231 -12.77 -19.00 -13.41
CA ARG A 231 -12.46 -19.40 -12.02
C ARG A 231 -11.30 -20.38 -11.92
N ARG A 232 -11.25 -21.36 -12.82
CA ARG A 232 -10.18 -22.41 -12.84
C ARG A 232 -8.83 -21.77 -13.16
N THR A 233 -8.80 -20.86 -14.12
CA THR A 233 -7.59 -20.12 -14.48
C THR A 233 -7.12 -19.24 -13.31
N LEU A 234 -8.03 -18.50 -12.66
CA LEU A 234 -7.67 -17.65 -11.52
C LEU A 234 -7.03 -18.46 -10.38
N VAL A 235 -7.59 -19.61 -10.03
CA VAL A 235 -7.03 -20.51 -9.00
C VAL A 235 -5.66 -21.05 -9.42
N ARG A 236 -5.48 -21.45 -10.68
CA ARG A 236 -4.18 -21.96 -11.20
C ARG A 236 -3.10 -20.88 -11.25
N VAL A 237 -3.48 -19.64 -11.54
CA VAL A 237 -2.53 -18.52 -11.67
C VAL A 237 -2.13 -17.98 -10.28
N LYS A 238 -2.92 -18.19 -9.23
CA LYS A 238 -2.63 -17.67 -7.89
C LYS A 238 -1.20 -17.95 -7.38
N PRO A 239 -0.63 -19.17 -7.46
CA PRO A 239 0.76 -19.41 -7.04
C PRO A 239 1.78 -18.62 -7.88
N ARG A 240 1.48 -18.37 -9.16
CA ARG A 240 2.34 -17.61 -10.07
C ARG A 240 2.38 -16.12 -9.70
N ILE A 241 1.35 -15.59 -9.02
CA ILE A 241 1.34 -14.20 -8.55
C ILE A 241 2.44 -14.00 -7.52
N TYR A 242 2.64 -14.94 -6.58
CA TYR A 242 3.74 -14.86 -5.61
C TYR A 242 5.12 -14.88 -6.25
N GLN A 243 5.25 -15.52 -7.41
CA GLN A 243 6.50 -15.58 -8.18
C GLN A 243 6.64 -14.42 -9.18
N GLY A 244 5.59 -13.61 -9.38
CA GLY A 244 5.55 -12.57 -10.42
C GLY A 244 5.43 -13.09 -11.85
N THR A 245 5.25 -14.42 -12.06
CA THR A 245 5.25 -15.03 -13.39
C THR A 245 3.87 -15.08 -14.06
N HIS A 246 2.83 -14.60 -13.39
CA HIS A 246 1.46 -14.53 -13.92
C HIS A 246 1.34 -13.56 -15.10
N VAL A 247 2.20 -12.55 -15.19
CA VAL A 247 2.20 -11.55 -16.29
C VAL A 247 2.49 -12.18 -17.66
N SER A 248 3.10 -13.36 -17.71
CA SER A 248 3.31 -14.11 -18.96
C SER A 248 2.06 -14.89 -19.43
N HIS A 249 0.96 -14.86 -18.67
CA HIS A 249 -0.27 -15.54 -19.09
C HIS A 249 -0.98 -14.75 -20.20
N PRO A 250 -1.48 -15.38 -21.30
CA PRO A 250 -2.05 -14.66 -22.44
C PRO A 250 -3.26 -13.76 -22.13
N LEU A 251 -3.97 -14.02 -21.03
CA LEU A 251 -5.11 -13.21 -20.57
C LEU A 251 -4.69 -12.09 -19.57
N VAL A 252 -3.41 -11.95 -19.31
CA VAL A 252 -2.86 -10.87 -18.49
C VAL A 252 -2.12 -9.90 -19.40
N ARG A 253 -2.38 -8.62 -19.22
CA ARG A 253 -1.68 -7.55 -19.94
C ARG A 253 -1.04 -6.63 -18.93
N SER A 254 0.19 -6.20 -19.23
CA SER A 254 0.93 -5.23 -18.46
C SER A 254 1.16 -3.98 -19.28
N PHE A 255 1.07 -2.82 -18.62
CA PHE A 255 1.35 -1.52 -19.21
C PHE A 255 2.13 -0.69 -18.21
N ARG A 256 2.76 0.38 -18.69
CA ARG A 256 3.42 1.38 -17.84
C ARG A 256 2.97 2.76 -18.27
N ALA A 257 2.69 3.63 -17.32
CA ALA A 257 2.24 5.00 -17.58
C ALA A 257 2.58 5.93 -16.40
N ARG A 258 2.70 7.22 -16.67
CA ARG A 258 2.83 8.23 -15.61
C ARG A 258 1.49 8.58 -15.00
N THR A 259 0.44 8.54 -15.83
CA THR A 259 -0.93 8.84 -15.41
C THR A 259 -1.87 7.75 -15.87
N VAL A 260 -2.67 7.26 -14.94
CA VAL A 260 -3.62 6.17 -15.17
C VAL A 260 -5.00 6.61 -14.70
N GLU A 261 -5.95 6.77 -15.63
CA GLU A 261 -7.36 6.92 -15.27
C GLU A 261 -8.01 5.53 -15.30
N VAL A 262 -8.75 5.22 -14.25
CA VAL A 262 -9.47 3.94 -14.11
C VAL A 262 -10.94 4.23 -13.88
N ALA A 263 -11.79 3.77 -14.79
CA ALA A 263 -13.23 3.87 -14.66
C ALA A 263 -13.89 2.50 -14.76
N ALA A 264 -14.79 2.20 -13.84
CA ALA A 264 -15.70 1.06 -13.87
C ALA A 264 -16.87 1.31 -12.93
N GLU A 265 -18.04 0.77 -13.28
CA GLU A 265 -19.26 0.98 -12.48
C GLU A 265 -19.26 0.16 -11.19
N GLY A 266 -19.62 0.81 -10.08
CA GLY A 266 -19.89 0.18 -8.79
C GLY A 266 -18.69 -0.48 -8.12
N ILE A 267 -17.47 -0.02 -8.44
CA ILE A 267 -16.24 -0.49 -7.80
C ILE A 267 -15.66 0.58 -6.88
N THR A 268 -15.34 0.20 -5.66
CA THR A 268 -14.48 0.98 -4.75
C THR A 268 -13.08 0.41 -4.81
N SER A 269 -12.07 1.25 -5.01
CA SER A 269 -10.68 0.83 -5.02
C SER A 269 -10.15 0.57 -3.61
N TYR A 270 -9.11 -0.25 -3.53
CA TYR A 270 -8.31 -0.48 -2.33
C TYR A 270 -6.86 -0.14 -2.61
N ALA A 271 -6.26 0.69 -1.79
CA ALA A 271 -4.87 1.12 -1.91
C ALA A 271 -4.09 0.67 -0.65
N ASP A 272 -2.96 0.02 -0.81
CA ASP A 272 -2.16 -0.58 0.27
C ASP A 272 -3.00 -1.48 1.21
N GLY A 273 -4.04 -2.14 0.67
CA GLY A 273 -4.98 -2.96 1.43
C GLY A 273 -6.09 -2.17 2.16
N GLU A 274 -6.05 -0.83 2.13
CA GLU A 274 -7.04 0.05 2.77
C GLU A 274 -8.12 0.49 1.77
N ARG A 275 -9.37 0.56 2.25
CA ARG A 275 -10.48 1.06 1.44
C ARG A 275 -10.22 2.52 1.04
N SER A 276 -10.32 2.80 -0.24
CA SER A 276 -9.99 4.09 -0.82
C SER A 276 -11.15 4.70 -1.60
N LEU A 277 -10.90 5.37 -2.71
CA LEU A 277 -11.89 6.10 -3.47
C LEU A 277 -12.72 5.18 -4.39
N ALA A 278 -13.98 5.55 -4.61
CA ALA A 278 -14.79 4.90 -5.64
C ALA A 278 -14.29 5.30 -7.04
N LEU A 279 -14.39 4.37 -8.00
CA LEU A 279 -14.11 4.69 -9.39
C LEU A 279 -15.22 5.61 -9.97
N PRO A 280 -14.88 6.49 -10.93
CA PRO A 280 -13.59 6.65 -11.56
C PRO A 280 -12.57 7.45 -10.72
N VAL A 281 -11.29 7.15 -10.92
CA VAL A 281 -10.16 7.84 -10.29
C VAL A 281 -9.05 8.12 -11.31
N THR A 282 -8.31 9.20 -11.08
CA THR A 282 -7.06 9.50 -11.79
C THR A 282 -5.89 9.25 -10.84
N ILE A 283 -4.90 8.50 -11.28
CA ILE A 283 -3.72 8.13 -10.52
C ILE A 283 -2.50 8.66 -11.25
N SER A 284 -1.61 9.35 -10.54
CA SER A 284 -0.36 9.86 -11.11
C SER A 284 0.83 9.38 -10.30
N ALA A 285 1.88 8.92 -10.96
CA ALA A 285 3.18 8.78 -10.34
C ALA A 285 3.71 10.17 -9.98
N VAL A 286 4.11 10.37 -8.73
CA VAL A 286 4.72 11.62 -8.28
C VAL A 286 6.16 11.32 -7.88
N PRO A 287 7.13 11.70 -8.72
CA PRO A 287 8.53 11.41 -8.46
C PRO A 287 9.03 12.08 -7.17
N ALA A 288 9.84 11.33 -6.43
CA ALA A 288 10.48 11.81 -5.20
C ALA A 288 9.51 12.38 -4.14
N ALA A 289 8.24 11.95 -4.17
CA ALA A 289 7.21 12.43 -3.25
C ALA A 289 7.44 12.01 -1.79
N LEU A 290 8.39 11.12 -1.52
CA LEU A 290 8.72 10.63 -0.20
C LEU A 290 10.25 10.57 -0.01
N ARG A 291 10.73 10.95 1.17
CA ARG A 291 12.12 10.80 1.59
C ARG A 291 12.24 9.66 2.60
N LEU A 292 12.71 8.49 2.17
CA LEU A 292 12.89 7.33 3.05
C LEU A 292 14.20 7.38 3.83
N LEU A 293 14.13 7.17 5.14
CA LEU A 293 15.28 7.04 6.06
C LEU A 293 15.97 5.68 5.89
N ARG A 294 16.95 5.66 4.99
CA ARG A 294 17.68 4.43 4.67
C ARG A 294 19.16 4.70 4.31
#